data_6c6a871eccb2b2e99938897c2f2418e3
#
_entry.id   6c6a871eccb2b2e99938897c2f2418e3
#
_cell.length_a   1.000
_cell.length_b   1.000
_cell.length_c   1.000
_cell.angle_alpha   90.00
_cell.angle_beta   90.00
_cell.angle_gamma   90.00
#
_symmetry.space_group_name_H-M   'P 1'
#
loop_
_entity.id
_entity.type
_entity.pdbx_description
1 polymer ?
#
loop_
_entity_poly.entity_id
_entity_poly.type
_entity_poly.pdbx_seq_one_letter_code
_entity_poly.pdbx_strand_id
1 'polypeptide(L)'
;MEKALSIVAATDSLTAVFNRGAFSMLVEAYLDQARSQAVVDAGAFLIVDADHFKTINDRLGHDCGDQALKLIAKTIKGQLRGADIVGRIGGEEFAVFLPGADASQSWLVAEGIRRRIREVEFSPDGRPCPLSVSIGGVAFSGNTTFADMYRTADSHLYKAKSNGRDQVSVPSSAAVAKLTWSRPFDFAL
;
A
#
# COMPACT_ATOMS: atom_id res chain seq x y z
N MET A 1 -15.46 -26.34 5.74
CA MET A 1 -15.97 -25.64 4.53
C MET A 1 -16.23 -24.15 4.76
N GLU A 2 -16.79 -23.71 5.89
CA GLU A 2 -17.09 -22.30 6.20
C GLU A 2 -15.86 -21.36 6.19
N LYS A 3 -14.71 -21.77 6.75
CA LYS A 3 -13.48 -20.95 6.76
C LYS A 3 -12.93 -20.65 5.36
N ALA A 4 -13.03 -21.61 4.43
CA ALA A 4 -12.53 -21.42 3.06
C ALA A 4 -13.42 -20.46 2.26
N LEU A 5 -14.74 -20.56 2.43
CA LEU A 5 -15.69 -19.63 1.81
C LEU A 5 -15.55 -18.20 2.35
N SER A 6 -15.27 -18.03 3.66
CA SER A 6 -15.04 -16.72 4.28
C SER A 6 -13.75 -16.05 3.76
N ILE A 7 -12.70 -16.81 3.50
CA ILE A 7 -11.44 -16.29 2.94
C ILE A 7 -11.63 -15.83 1.48
N VAL A 8 -12.35 -16.60 0.68
CA VAL A 8 -12.65 -16.25 -0.72
C VAL A 8 -13.50 -14.97 -0.80
N ALA A 9 -14.42 -14.77 0.15
CA ALA A 9 -15.22 -13.53 0.22
C ALA A 9 -14.42 -12.31 0.72
N ALA A 10 -13.25 -12.50 1.36
CA ALA A 10 -12.44 -11.44 1.95
C ALA A 10 -11.29 -10.95 1.04
N THR A 11 -10.92 -11.71 0.01
CA THR A 11 -9.80 -11.40 -0.87
C THR A 11 -10.25 -10.89 -2.24
N ASP A 12 -9.42 -10.05 -2.86
CA ASP A 12 -9.56 -9.68 -4.26
C ASP A 12 -9.15 -10.86 -5.15
N SER A 13 -10.03 -11.27 -6.05
CA SER A 13 -9.85 -12.47 -6.88
C SER A 13 -8.66 -12.38 -7.86
N LEU A 14 -8.27 -11.17 -8.25
CA LEU A 14 -7.16 -10.96 -9.18
C LEU A 14 -5.80 -10.98 -8.47
N THR A 15 -5.71 -10.28 -7.33
CA THR A 15 -4.43 -9.95 -6.69
C THR A 15 -4.16 -10.74 -5.40
N ALA A 16 -5.16 -11.44 -4.87
CA ALA A 16 -5.10 -12.23 -3.64
C ALA A 16 -4.64 -11.45 -2.38
N VAL A 17 -4.79 -10.13 -2.39
CA VAL A 17 -4.77 -9.28 -1.19
C VAL A 17 -6.21 -9.10 -0.69
N PHE A 18 -6.43 -8.47 0.46
CA PHE A 18 -7.79 -8.21 0.91
C PHE A 18 -8.54 -7.33 -0.09
N ASN A 19 -9.83 -7.59 -0.27
CA ASN A 19 -10.70 -6.67 -0.97
C ASN A 19 -11.01 -5.45 -0.09
N ARG A 20 -11.61 -4.41 -0.68
CA ARG A 20 -11.93 -3.14 0.00
C ARG A 20 -12.71 -3.34 1.30
N GLY A 21 -13.74 -4.20 1.27
CA GLY A 21 -14.60 -4.43 2.44
C GLY A 21 -13.84 -5.08 3.59
N ALA A 22 -13.10 -6.16 3.30
CA ALA A 22 -12.31 -6.86 4.30
C ALA A 22 -11.17 -5.99 4.86
N PHE A 23 -10.50 -5.23 4.00
CA PHE A 23 -9.46 -4.31 4.43
C PHE A 23 -10.00 -3.26 5.40
N SER A 24 -11.10 -2.56 5.05
CA SER A 24 -11.70 -1.55 5.92
C SER A 24 -12.13 -2.13 7.26
N MET A 25 -12.79 -3.30 7.25
CA MET A 25 -13.24 -3.97 8.47
C MET A 25 -12.07 -4.33 9.40
N LEU A 26 -10.96 -4.82 8.85
CA LEU A 26 -9.77 -5.18 9.64
C LEU A 26 -9.12 -3.94 10.27
N VAL A 27 -9.01 -2.85 9.53
CA VAL A 27 -8.46 -1.58 10.05
C VAL A 27 -9.37 -0.99 11.12
N GLU A 28 -10.68 -0.96 10.91
CA GLU A 28 -11.64 -0.48 11.89
C GLU A 28 -11.61 -1.32 13.17
N ALA A 29 -11.55 -2.65 13.05
CA ALA A 29 -11.43 -3.54 14.21
C ALA A 29 -10.14 -3.29 15.00
N TYR A 30 -9.02 -3.00 14.34
CA TYR A 30 -7.77 -2.59 15.00
C TYR A 30 -7.95 -1.29 15.79
N LEU A 31 -8.54 -0.26 15.18
CA LEU A 31 -8.76 1.03 15.81
C LEU A 31 -9.73 0.92 17.02
N ASP A 32 -10.77 0.10 16.90
CA ASP A 32 -11.74 -0.12 17.99
C ASP A 32 -11.11 -0.88 19.17
N GLN A 33 -10.27 -1.87 18.89
CA GLN A 33 -9.55 -2.61 19.92
C GLN A 33 -8.61 -1.69 20.71
N ALA A 34 -7.86 -0.82 20.02
CA ALA A 34 -6.95 0.12 20.65
C ALA A 34 -7.70 1.12 21.56
N ARG A 35 -8.83 1.65 21.10
CA ARG A 35 -9.70 2.51 21.90
C ARG A 35 -10.21 1.83 23.17
N SER A 36 -10.63 0.57 23.07
CA SER A 36 -11.17 -0.19 24.20
C SER A 36 -10.13 -0.50 25.27
N GLN A 37 -8.87 -0.65 24.89
CA GLN A 37 -7.77 -0.96 25.82
C GLN A 37 -7.07 0.27 26.40
N ALA A 38 -7.51 1.50 26.06
CA ALA A 38 -6.89 2.76 26.44
C ALA A 38 -5.38 2.82 26.14
N VAL A 39 -4.93 2.06 25.14
CA VAL A 39 -3.57 2.10 24.65
C VAL A 39 -3.47 3.26 23.65
N VAL A 40 -2.36 4.00 23.69
CA VAL A 40 -2.10 5.03 22.67
C VAL A 40 -1.98 4.33 21.34
N ASP A 41 -3.01 4.47 20.53
CA ASP A 41 -3.03 3.89 19.19
C ASP A 41 -2.09 4.68 18.29
N ALA A 42 -1.23 3.99 17.59
CA ALA A 42 -0.31 4.58 16.62
C ALA A 42 -0.23 3.67 15.40
N GLY A 43 -0.01 4.27 14.27
CA GLY A 43 0.12 3.52 13.03
C GLY A 43 0.21 4.45 11.83
N ALA A 44 0.23 3.84 10.65
CA ALA A 44 0.20 4.59 9.41
C ALA A 44 -0.73 3.94 8.38
N PHE A 45 -1.26 4.76 7.52
CA PHE A 45 -2.12 4.39 6.41
C PHE A 45 -1.54 4.94 5.11
N LEU A 46 -1.41 4.09 4.10
CA LEU A 46 -0.87 4.43 2.79
C LEU A 46 -1.91 4.08 1.71
N ILE A 47 -2.00 4.93 0.68
CA ILE A 47 -2.68 4.61 -0.59
C ILE A 47 -1.61 4.54 -1.67
N VAL A 48 -1.59 3.44 -2.40
CA VAL A 48 -0.66 3.15 -3.50
C VAL A 48 -1.46 3.06 -4.79
N ASP A 49 -1.12 3.85 -5.77
CA ASP A 49 -1.83 3.92 -7.05
C ASP A 49 -0.85 3.64 -8.20
N ALA A 50 -1.24 2.76 -9.11
CA ALA A 50 -0.42 2.39 -10.27
C ALA A 50 -0.40 3.52 -11.30
N ASP A 51 0.77 4.11 -11.50
CA ASP A 51 0.92 5.23 -12.44
C ASP A 51 0.64 4.79 -13.88
N HIS A 52 -0.10 5.64 -14.60
CA HIS A 52 -0.41 5.43 -16.01
C HIS A 52 -1.09 4.09 -16.34
N PHE A 53 -1.77 3.46 -15.37
CA PHE A 53 -2.40 2.15 -15.54
C PHE A 53 -3.37 2.10 -16.73
N LYS A 54 -4.17 3.16 -16.93
CA LYS A 54 -5.04 3.26 -18.10
C LYS A 54 -4.25 3.16 -19.41
N THR A 55 -3.06 3.79 -19.48
CA THR A 55 -2.20 3.73 -20.66
C THR A 55 -1.70 2.31 -20.93
N ILE A 56 -1.41 1.53 -19.87
CA ILE A 56 -1.04 0.11 -19.99
C ILE A 56 -2.20 -0.65 -20.62
N ASN A 57 -3.42 -0.52 -20.09
CA ASN A 57 -4.61 -1.18 -20.64
C ASN A 57 -4.90 -0.77 -22.10
N ASP A 58 -4.86 0.52 -22.40
CA ASP A 58 -5.17 1.05 -23.72
C ASP A 58 -4.16 0.58 -24.78
N ARG A 59 -2.90 0.38 -24.41
CA ARG A 59 -1.83 -0.02 -25.33
C ARG A 59 -1.57 -1.52 -25.42
N LEU A 60 -1.74 -2.25 -24.31
CA LEU A 60 -1.33 -3.65 -24.19
C LEU A 60 -2.50 -4.59 -23.87
N GLY A 61 -3.71 -4.04 -23.67
CA GLY A 61 -4.90 -4.81 -23.32
C GLY A 61 -5.05 -5.08 -21.82
N HIS A 62 -6.26 -5.46 -21.43
CA HIS A 62 -6.62 -5.70 -20.03
C HIS A 62 -5.85 -6.86 -19.39
N ASP A 63 -5.52 -7.92 -20.16
CA ASP A 63 -4.76 -9.05 -19.64
C ASP A 63 -3.36 -8.64 -19.16
N CYS A 64 -2.71 -7.70 -19.87
CA CYS A 64 -1.43 -7.14 -19.45
C CYS A 64 -1.59 -6.23 -18.23
N GLY A 65 -2.65 -5.44 -18.17
CA GLY A 65 -2.98 -4.65 -16.98
C GLY A 65 -3.20 -5.53 -15.75
N ASP A 66 -3.91 -6.65 -15.90
CA ASP A 66 -4.13 -7.61 -14.82
C ASP A 66 -2.80 -8.23 -14.33
N GLN A 67 -1.88 -8.55 -15.26
CA GLN A 67 -0.55 -9.01 -14.88
C GLN A 67 0.25 -7.94 -14.14
N ALA A 68 0.18 -6.67 -14.57
CA ALA A 68 0.81 -5.56 -13.87
C ALA A 68 0.28 -5.42 -12.44
N LEU A 69 -1.04 -5.47 -12.24
CA LEU A 69 -1.66 -5.41 -10.90
C LEU A 69 -1.25 -6.57 -10.00
N LYS A 70 -1.15 -7.79 -10.54
CA LYS A 70 -0.65 -8.96 -9.78
C LYS A 70 0.79 -8.76 -9.34
N LEU A 71 1.65 -8.23 -10.20
CA LEU A 71 3.05 -7.94 -9.87
C LEU A 71 3.16 -6.85 -8.81
N ILE A 72 2.40 -5.76 -8.94
CA ILE A 72 2.34 -4.68 -7.96
C ILE A 72 1.90 -5.22 -6.60
N ALA A 73 0.79 -5.96 -6.54
CA ALA A 73 0.28 -6.54 -5.30
C ALA A 73 1.30 -7.47 -4.63
N LYS A 74 1.94 -8.35 -5.42
CA LYS A 74 3.00 -9.26 -4.94
C LYS A 74 4.18 -8.47 -4.37
N THR A 75 4.58 -7.41 -5.05
CA THR A 75 5.71 -6.57 -4.63
C THR A 75 5.38 -5.81 -3.34
N ILE A 76 4.18 -5.22 -3.24
CA ILE A 76 3.72 -4.58 -2.00
C ILE A 76 3.78 -5.59 -0.85
N LYS A 77 3.14 -6.76 -1.02
CA LYS A 77 3.08 -7.80 0.00
C LYS A 77 4.47 -8.26 0.46
N GLY A 78 5.44 -8.33 -0.45
CA GLY A 78 6.83 -8.70 -0.15
C GLY A 78 7.61 -7.64 0.64
N GLN A 79 7.09 -6.43 0.83
CA GLN A 79 7.69 -5.36 1.63
C GLN A 79 7.05 -5.23 3.02
N LEU A 80 6.01 -6.00 3.31
CA LEU A 80 5.21 -5.88 4.51
C LEU A 80 5.54 -6.98 5.53
N ARG A 81 5.33 -6.65 6.82
CA ARG A 81 5.44 -7.59 7.93
C ARG A 81 4.13 -8.36 8.10
N GLY A 82 4.16 -9.44 8.87
CA GLY A 82 2.98 -10.26 9.13
C GLY A 82 1.82 -9.54 9.83
N ALA A 83 2.10 -8.45 10.54
CA ALA A 83 1.10 -7.61 11.19
C ALA A 83 0.50 -6.53 10.26
N ASP A 84 1.17 -6.23 9.16
CA ASP A 84 0.72 -5.20 8.22
C ASP A 84 -0.43 -5.73 7.36
N ILE A 85 -1.36 -4.87 7.00
CA ILE A 85 -2.55 -5.22 6.24
C ILE A 85 -2.47 -4.57 4.86
N VAL A 86 -2.72 -5.33 3.80
CA VAL A 86 -2.80 -4.82 2.44
C VAL A 86 -4.10 -5.24 1.78
N GLY A 87 -4.74 -4.30 1.09
CA GLY A 87 -5.97 -4.53 0.32
C GLY A 87 -6.00 -3.76 -0.99
N ARG A 88 -6.78 -4.27 -1.94
CA ARG A 88 -7.12 -3.56 -3.17
C ARG A 88 -8.42 -2.81 -2.96
N ILE A 89 -8.37 -1.48 -3.03
CA ILE A 89 -9.49 -0.61 -2.67
C ILE A 89 -10.19 0.04 -3.89
N GLY A 90 -9.53 -0.02 -5.04
CA GLY A 90 -10.02 0.48 -6.32
C GLY A 90 -9.50 -0.35 -7.49
N GLY A 91 -9.74 0.10 -8.71
CA GLY A 91 -9.31 -0.60 -9.91
C GLY A 91 -7.78 -0.79 -9.97
N GLU A 92 -7.04 0.27 -9.71
CA GLU A 92 -5.57 0.35 -9.74
C GLU A 92 -4.98 0.82 -8.41
N GLU A 93 -5.83 0.90 -7.37
CA GLU A 93 -5.48 1.42 -6.06
C GLU A 93 -5.38 0.33 -5.00
N PHE A 94 -4.31 0.35 -4.25
CA PHE A 94 -4.08 -0.49 -3.07
C PHE A 94 -3.99 0.38 -1.82
N ALA A 95 -4.39 -0.17 -0.69
CA ALA A 95 -4.18 0.44 0.62
C ALA A 95 -3.31 -0.46 1.48
N VAL A 96 -2.46 0.17 2.30
CA VAL A 96 -1.62 -0.51 3.28
C VAL A 96 -1.86 0.12 4.64
N PHE A 97 -2.06 -0.71 5.66
CA PHE A 97 -2.14 -0.27 7.04
C PHE A 97 -0.98 -0.88 7.82
N LEU A 98 -0.26 -0.03 8.54
CA LEU A 98 0.97 -0.35 9.27
C LEU A 98 0.74 -0.12 10.77
N PRO A 99 0.31 -1.14 11.53
CA PRO A 99 0.13 -1.03 12.96
C PRO A 99 1.42 -0.60 13.67
N GLY A 100 1.34 0.40 14.55
CA GLY A 100 2.45 0.88 15.35
C GLY A 100 3.53 1.66 14.60
N ALA A 101 3.38 1.89 13.30
CA ALA A 101 4.37 2.62 12.51
C ALA A 101 4.28 4.13 12.73
N ASP A 102 5.40 4.78 12.95
CA ASP A 102 5.53 6.23 12.95
C ASP A 102 5.68 6.81 11.53
N ALA A 103 5.79 8.13 11.42
CA ALA A 103 5.93 8.82 10.14
C ALA A 103 7.21 8.41 9.39
N SER A 104 8.30 8.16 10.11
CA SER A 104 9.60 7.76 9.53
C SER A 104 9.53 6.36 8.97
N GLN A 105 8.97 5.43 9.76
CA GLN A 105 8.77 4.04 9.37
C GLN A 105 7.81 3.92 8.19
N SER A 106 6.72 4.69 8.21
CA SER A 106 5.75 4.70 7.11
C SER A 106 6.35 5.20 5.80
N TRP A 107 7.19 6.23 5.87
CA TRP A 107 7.91 6.73 4.70
C TRP A 107 8.90 5.68 4.16
N LEU A 108 9.66 5.02 5.04
CA LEU A 108 10.61 3.97 4.63
C LEU A 108 9.91 2.80 3.94
N VAL A 109 8.78 2.33 4.48
CA VAL A 109 7.98 1.27 3.85
C VAL A 109 7.43 1.73 2.50
N ALA A 110 6.86 2.93 2.42
CA ALA A 110 6.32 3.48 1.19
C ALA A 110 7.40 3.62 0.10
N GLU A 111 8.57 4.16 0.44
CA GLU A 111 9.69 4.31 -0.48
C GLU A 111 10.28 2.94 -0.89
N GLY A 112 10.31 1.98 0.02
CA GLY A 112 10.68 0.60 -0.26
C GLY A 112 9.75 -0.04 -1.30
N ILE A 113 8.43 0.10 -1.13
CA ILE A 113 7.42 -0.36 -2.08
C ILE A 113 7.64 0.31 -3.45
N ARG A 114 7.72 1.63 -3.49
CA ARG A 114 7.91 2.38 -4.74
C ARG A 114 9.14 1.91 -5.52
N ARG A 115 10.30 1.86 -4.84
CA ARG A 115 11.57 1.44 -5.46
C ARG A 115 11.51 0.02 -5.97
N ARG A 116 10.95 -0.90 -5.18
CA ARG A 116 10.83 -2.31 -5.59
C ARG A 116 9.92 -2.49 -6.79
N ILE A 117 8.80 -1.74 -6.88
CA ILE A 117 7.93 -1.78 -8.06
C ILE A 117 8.68 -1.24 -9.28
N ARG A 118 9.49 -0.19 -9.13
CA ARG A 118 10.30 0.36 -10.22
C ARG A 118 11.35 -0.62 -10.75
N GLU A 119 11.83 -1.54 -9.90
CA GLU A 119 12.81 -2.58 -10.23
C GLU A 119 12.17 -3.85 -10.83
N VAL A 120 10.83 -3.97 -10.82
CA VAL A 120 10.15 -5.14 -11.37
C VAL A 120 10.36 -5.20 -12.88
N GLU A 121 10.88 -6.33 -13.35
CA GLU A 121 10.94 -6.62 -14.78
C GLU A 121 9.53 -7.01 -15.25
N PHE A 122 8.91 -6.11 -15.98
CA PHE A 122 7.64 -6.36 -16.65
C PHE A 122 7.80 -6.13 -18.15
N SER A 123 7.71 -7.20 -18.93
CA SER A 123 7.95 -7.17 -20.37
C SER A 123 6.89 -8.00 -21.10
N PRO A 124 5.64 -7.53 -21.13
CA PRO A 124 4.59 -8.19 -21.90
C PRO A 124 4.98 -8.18 -23.38
N ASP A 125 4.77 -9.32 -24.02
CA ASP A 125 5.13 -9.53 -25.44
C ASP A 125 6.62 -9.25 -25.77
N GLY A 126 7.51 -9.43 -24.78
CA GLY A 126 8.95 -9.21 -24.91
C GLY A 126 9.37 -7.73 -25.00
N ARG A 127 8.48 -6.79 -24.76
CA ARG A 127 8.78 -5.35 -24.76
C ARG A 127 8.81 -4.81 -23.32
N PRO A 128 9.90 -4.18 -22.90
CA PRO A 128 9.96 -3.58 -21.56
C PRO A 128 8.85 -2.57 -21.33
N CYS A 129 8.09 -2.76 -20.25
CA CYS A 129 7.05 -1.85 -19.81
C CYS A 129 7.28 -1.53 -18.33
N PRO A 130 8.07 -0.49 -17.99
CA PRO A 130 8.39 -0.19 -16.61
C PRO A 130 7.14 0.20 -15.82
N LEU A 131 7.00 -0.39 -14.62
CA LEU A 131 5.92 -0.05 -13.70
C LEU A 131 6.40 1.04 -12.73
N SER A 132 5.49 1.92 -12.33
CA SER A 132 5.69 2.85 -11.23
C SER A 132 4.41 3.06 -10.45
N VAL A 133 4.55 3.56 -9.23
CA VAL A 133 3.44 3.89 -8.35
C VAL A 133 3.64 5.25 -7.68
N SER A 134 2.55 5.96 -7.49
CA SER A 134 2.50 7.11 -6.60
C SER A 134 1.90 6.69 -5.27
N ILE A 135 2.46 7.18 -4.16
CA ILE A 135 2.05 6.79 -2.82
C ILE A 135 1.75 8.03 -1.98
N GLY A 136 0.55 8.07 -1.43
CA GLY A 136 0.16 9.03 -0.42
C GLY A 136 -0.04 8.34 0.93
N GLY A 137 0.31 9.00 2.03
CA GLY A 137 0.14 8.37 3.32
C GLY A 137 0.01 9.35 4.48
N VAL A 138 -0.32 8.80 5.64
CA VAL A 138 -0.42 9.51 6.91
C VAL A 138 -0.02 8.58 8.04
N ALA A 139 0.76 9.09 8.99
CA ALA A 139 0.94 8.46 10.30
C ALA A 139 0.05 9.15 11.33
N PHE A 140 -0.44 8.40 12.30
CA PHE A 140 -1.28 8.90 13.38
C PHE A 140 -0.77 8.41 14.73
N SER A 141 -1.11 9.17 15.76
CA SER A 141 -0.91 8.80 17.17
C SER A 141 -2.11 9.31 17.95
N GLY A 142 -2.85 8.40 18.59
CA GLY A 142 -4.11 8.67 19.26
C GLY A 142 -5.34 8.44 18.38
N ASN A 143 -6.49 8.93 18.84
CA ASN A 143 -7.77 8.66 18.19
C ASN A 143 -7.83 9.17 16.75
N THR A 144 -8.14 8.28 15.83
CA THR A 144 -8.39 8.58 14.42
C THR A 144 -9.53 7.71 13.89
N THR A 145 -10.04 8.01 12.71
CA THR A 145 -11.00 7.18 12.00
C THR A 145 -10.44 6.72 10.68
N PHE A 146 -10.96 5.62 10.15
CA PHE A 146 -10.61 5.16 8.80
C PHE A 146 -10.84 6.26 7.75
N ALA A 147 -11.96 6.99 7.86
CA ALA A 147 -12.30 8.07 6.93
C ALA A 147 -11.30 9.24 6.98
N ASP A 148 -10.81 9.60 8.18
CA ASP A 148 -9.82 10.68 8.34
C ASP A 148 -8.46 10.29 7.77
N MET A 149 -8.01 9.07 8.03
CA MET A 149 -6.78 8.54 7.45
C MET A 149 -6.85 8.47 5.93
N TYR A 150 -7.97 7.95 5.39
CA TYR A 150 -8.17 7.85 3.95
C TYR A 150 -8.11 9.23 3.28
N ARG A 151 -8.87 10.21 3.79
CA ARG A 151 -8.90 11.57 3.25
C ARG A 151 -7.52 12.23 3.24
N THR A 152 -6.76 12.04 4.33
CA THR A 152 -5.42 12.62 4.44
C THR A 152 -4.44 11.95 3.48
N ALA A 153 -4.44 10.62 3.42
CA ALA A 153 -3.59 9.86 2.50
C ALA A 153 -3.92 10.16 1.03
N ASP A 154 -5.20 10.28 0.68
CA ASP A 154 -5.65 10.66 -0.67
C ASP A 154 -5.15 12.05 -1.07
N SER A 155 -5.22 13.04 -0.17
CA SER A 155 -4.64 14.37 -0.39
C SER A 155 -3.13 14.31 -0.67
N HIS A 156 -2.40 13.44 0.03
CA HIS A 156 -0.97 13.23 -0.21
C HIS A 156 -0.71 12.45 -1.51
N LEU A 157 -1.54 11.48 -1.86
CA LEU A 157 -1.47 10.80 -3.16
C LEU A 157 -1.66 11.79 -4.31
N TYR A 158 -2.63 12.67 -4.19
CA TYR A 158 -2.83 13.74 -5.18
C TYR A 158 -1.58 14.61 -5.36
N LYS A 159 -0.89 14.98 -4.25
CA LYS A 159 0.38 15.71 -4.32
C LYS A 159 1.47 14.90 -5.05
N ALA A 160 1.60 13.61 -4.74
CA ALA A 160 2.55 12.74 -5.42
C ALA A 160 2.28 12.68 -6.93
N LYS A 161 1.02 12.51 -7.33
CA LYS A 161 0.62 12.49 -8.74
C LYS A 161 0.87 13.85 -9.44
N SER A 162 0.56 14.96 -8.78
CA SER A 162 0.73 16.32 -9.32
C SER A 162 2.19 16.73 -9.47
N ASN A 163 3.08 16.21 -8.61
CA ASN A 163 4.51 16.51 -8.62
C ASN A 163 5.32 15.60 -9.56
N GLY A 164 4.68 14.88 -10.46
CA GLY A 164 5.37 14.11 -11.51
C GLY A 164 5.28 12.60 -11.37
N ARG A 165 4.47 12.08 -10.41
CA ARG A 165 4.30 10.63 -10.16
C ARG A 165 5.59 9.93 -9.70
N ASP A 166 5.57 8.59 -9.61
CA ASP A 166 6.72 7.77 -9.16
C ASP A 166 7.38 8.34 -7.90
N GLN A 167 6.59 8.67 -6.88
CA GLN A 167 7.06 9.28 -5.65
C GLN A 167 6.14 9.03 -4.45
N VAL A 168 6.69 9.27 -3.28
CA VAL A 168 6.02 9.16 -1.99
C VAL A 168 5.74 10.56 -1.43
N SER A 169 4.51 10.79 -0.99
CA SER A 169 4.11 11.96 -0.21
C SER A 169 3.51 11.48 1.12
N VAL A 170 4.32 11.48 2.16
CA VAL A 170 3.92 11.22 3.55
C VAL A 170 4.49 12.35 4.38
N PRO A 171 3.75 12.92 5.36
CA PRO A 171 4.33 13.91 6.26
C PRO A 171 5.56 13.33 6.95
N SER A 172 6.75 13.81 6.62
CA SER A 172 7.98 13.37 7.25
C SER A 172 8.29 14.28 8.43
N SER A 173 8.72 13.72 9.56
CA SER A 173 9.54 14.49 10.47
C SER A 173 10.87 14.81 9.76
N ALA A 174 11.40 16.02 9.94
CA ALA A 174 12.62 16.49 9.26
C ALA A 174 13.89 15.61 9.43
N ALA A 175 13.79 14.52 10.19
CA ALA A 175 14.86 13.57 10.46
C ALA A 175 15.03 12.49 9.36
N VAL A 176 14.04 12.25 8.51
CA VAL A 176 14.04 11.12 7.55
C VAL A 176 14.91 11.36 6.32
N ALA A 177 15.21 12.61 5.99
CA ALA A 177 15.99 12.97 4.82
C ALA A 177 17.45 12.46 4.81
N LYS A 178 17.93 11.85 5.91
CA LYS A 178 19.31 11.36 6.08
C LYS A 178 19.44 9.85 6.27
N LEU A 179 18.34 9.09 6.29
CA LEU A 179 18.42 7.63 6.44
C LEU A 179 18.60 6.97 5.07
N THR A 180 19.82 6.54 4.80
CA THR A 180 20.08 5.60 3.69
C THR A 180 19.42 4.27 4.03
N TRP A 181 18.57 3.81 3.11
CA TRP A 181 17.86 2.55 3.22
C TRP A 181 18.86 1.38 3.20
N SER A 182 19.14 0.79 4.36
CA SER A 182 19.67 -0.56 4.49
C SER A 182 18.46 -1.49 4.68
N ARG A 183 18.41 -2.63 3.97
CA ARG A 183 17.32 -3.60 4.02
C ARG A 183 16.78 -3.71 5.46
N PRO A 184 15.51 -3.38 5.73
CA PRO A 184 14.95 -3.71 7.02
C PRO A 184 14.66 -5.20 7.01
N PHE A 185 15.30 -5.89 7.96
CA PHE A 185 14.89 -7.21 8.42
C PHE A 185 15.19 -8.42 7.53
N ASP A 186 16.47 -8.88 7.54
CA ASP A 186 16.78 -10.30 7.56
C ASP A 186 16.34 -10.85 8.94
N PHE A 187 15.14 -11.36 9.05
CA PHE A 187 14.84 -12.34 10.09
C PHE A 187 15.29 -13.70 9.56
N ALA A 188 16.49 -14.11 9.94
CA ALA A 188 16.82 -15.51 9.99
C ALA A 188 15.82 -16.24 10.91
N LEU A 189 15.38 -17.41 10.46
CA LEU A 189 14.53 -18.39 11.11
C LEU A 189 14.87 -18.64 12.59
#